data_2f2d98c907acef08653300f6a0914d16
#
_entry.id   2f2d98c907acef08653300f6a0914d16
#
_cell.length_a   1.000
_cell.length_b   1.000
_cell.length_c   1.000
_cell.angle_alpha   90.00
_cell.angle_beta   90.00
_cell.angle_gamma   90.00
#
_symmetry.space_group_name_H-M   'P 1'
#
loop_
_entity.id
_entity.type
_entity.pdbx_description
1 polymer ?
#
loop_
_entity_poly.entity_id
_entity_poly.type
_entity_poly.pdbx_seq_one_letter_code
_entity_poly.pdbx_strand_id
1 'polypeptide(L)'
;LRPDAPPALRRDTATDSGATGTTGTFAFGRQAGSAPVTRITCVHQGFELYGSDRCFIETVRTIRAAHPTARIEIVLPRRGPIVAALDPYGDAIVIEPLWILRRKNLARLATLGMMALPFAVARALRRIRDSDLVYINTTVVADYLLAARLLPGRSIVHVHEIPEGAVLKVLRGLIRWSGANVVFNSRATERAYALPAEATARVVYNGIAGPAEPNGRDYDGTRPLRMLMLGRISRIKGQDVLVEALASLPSAVRSRIELKIVGSAFEDAAREEALAARIAETGLAQQVTLQPFVDDPSALYRWADVVTMPSQRPESLGRVAIEAMSYGVPPLVTDIGGLPEVVADGKTGWIVPPGGPEPIAAVLARIATEPASWRGFGRAARERYETLFSEASAAEGIDAMVRATLRRARSPETAVAAERTARPAA
;
A
#
# COMPACT_ATOMS: atom_id res chain seq x y z
N LEU A 1 -24.56 -36.41 15.13
CA LEU A 1 -25.72 -35.89 14.41
C LEU A 1 -25.20 -35.10 13.17
N ARG A 2 -25.32 -35.69 12.02
CA ARG A 2 -25.03 -35.08 10.69
C ARG A 2 -26.33 -34.43 10.19
N PRO A 3 -26.30 -33.29 9.52
CA PRO A 3 -27.46 -32.81 8.77
C PRO A 3 -27.42 -33.26 7.30
N ASP A 4 -28.63 -33.46 6.78
CA ASP A 4 -29.04 -34.12 5.55
C ASP A 4 -28.68 -33.38 4.27
N ALA A 5 -28.54 -34.17 3.18
CA ALA A 5 -28.34 -33.70 1.81
C ALA A 5 -29.68 -33.36 1.12
N PRO A 6 -29.73 -32.37 0.20
CA PRO A 6 -30.94 -32.07 -0.59
C PRO A 6 -31.11 -33.01 -1.81
N PRO A 7 -32.36 -33.16 -2.34
CA PRO A 7 -32.72 -34.22 -3.29
C PRO A 7 -32.41 -33.87 -4.74
N ALA A 8 -32.20 -34.95 -5.52
CA ALA A 8 -31.92 -34.96 -6.95
C ALA A 8 -33.11 -34.52 -7.80
N LEU A 9 -32.90 -33.68 -8.81
CA LEU A 9 -33.85 -33.32 -9.85
C LEU A 9 -33.88 -34.40 -10.97
N ARG A 10 -35.08 -34.88 -11.26
CA ARG A 10 -35.42 -35.86 -12.31
C ARG A 10 -35.21 -35.27 -13.71
N ARG A 11 -34.69 -36.11 -14.59
CA ARG A 11 -34.69 -35.92 -16.06
C ARG A 11 -36.02 -36.43 -16.60
N ASP A 12 -36.76 -35.58 -17.28
CA ASP A 12 -37.86 -36.00 -18.15
C ASP A 12 -37.35 -36.07 -19.60
N THR A 13 -37.50 -37.24 -20.16
CA THR A 13 -37.35 -37.55 -21.58
C THR A 13 -38.69 -37.29 -22.29
N ALA A 14 -38.70 -36.53 -23.37
CA ALA A 14 -39.80 -36.47 -24.30
C ALA A 14 -39.31 -36.67 -25.72
N THR A 15 -40.00 -37.57 -26.37
CA THR A 15 -39.82 -38.18 -27.65
C THR A 15 -40.22 -37.31 -28.84
N ASP A 16 -39.53 -37.53 -29.89
CA ASP A 16 -39.59 -37.25 -31.30
C ASP A 16 -40.99 -37.30 -31.94
N SER A 17 -41.33 -36.33 -32.82
CA SER A 17 -42.14 -36.57 -34.02
C SER A 17 -41.90 -35.47 -35.06
N GLY A 18 -41.57 -35.88 -36.28
CA GLY A 18 -41.17 -35.05 -37.39
C GLY A 18 -42.25 -34.29 -38.13
N ALA A 19 -41.86 -33.30 -38.91
CA ALA A 19 -42.48 -32.86 -40.17
C ALA A 19 -41.57 -31.96 -41.01
N THR A 20 -41.28 -32.42 -42.17
CA THR A 20 -41.02 -31.84 -43.49
C THR A 20 -40.84 -30.32 -43.68
N GLY A 21 -39.72 -29.97 -44.19
CA GLY A 21 -39.34 -29.14 -45.34
C GLY A 21 -39.93 -27.73 -45.54
N THR A 22 -39.00 -26.73 -45.46
CA THR A 22 -38.96 -25.60 -46.42
C THR A 22 -37.57 -24.94 -46.38
N THR A 23 -36.93 -24.88 -47.53
CA THR A 23 -35.65 -24.17 -47.76
C THR A 23 -35.89 -22.67 -47.64
N GLY A 24 -35.57 -22.12 -46.43
CA GLY A 24 -35.44 -20.67 -46.18
C GLY A 24 -33.96 -20.33 -45.99
N THR A 25 -33.44 -19.53 -46.93
CA THR A 25 -32.12 -18.94 -46.83
C THR A 25 -32.04 -18.01 -45.62
N PHE A 26 -31.57 -18.54 -44.50
CA PHE A 26 -31.28 -17.71 -43.31
C PHE A 26 -30.00 -16.92 -43.59
N ALA A 27 -30.17 -15.62 -43.84
CA ALA A 27 -29.09 -14.66 -43.73
C ALA A 27 -28.56 -14.74 -42.28
N PHE A 28 -27.30 -15.17 -42.14
CA PHE A 28 -26.57 -15.08 -40.89
C PHE A 28 -26.46 -13.58 -40.54
N GLY A 29 -27.40 -13.10 -39.70
CA GLY A 29 -27.27 -11.84 -39.01
C GLY A 29 -25.93 -11.87 -38.25
N ARG A 30 -25.01 -10.95 -38.55
CA ARG A 30 -23.84 -10.69 -37.74
C ARG A 30 -24.36 -10.41 -36.32
N GLN A 31 -24.12 -11.34 -35.41
CA GLN A 31 -24.26 -11.06 -33.98
C GLN A 31 -23.48 -9.78 -33.71
N ALA A 32 -24.15 -8.76 -33.21
CA ALA A 32 -23.52 -7.55 -32.72
C ALA A 32 -22.40 -7.97 -31.75
N GLY A 33 -21.16 -7.76 -32.15
CA GLY A 33 -20.00 -8.18 -31.38
C GLY A 33 -20.09 -7.55 -29.99
N SER A 34 -20.07 -8.36 -28.96
CA SER A 34 -19.92 -7.88 -27.57
C SER A 34 -18.74 -6.92 -27.52
N ALA A 35 -18.96 -5.75 -26.92
CA ALA A 35 -17.87 -4.76 -26.76
C ALA A 35 -16.62 -5.45 -26.19
N PRO A 36 -15.42 -5.18 -26.71
CA PRO A 36 -14.22 -5.88 -26.28
C PRO A 36 -14.02 -5.71 -24.77
N VAL A 37 -13.90 -6.83 -24.07
CA VAL A 37 -13.69 -6.86 -22.61
C VAL A 37 -12.35 -6.19 -22.29
N THR A 38 -12.37 -5.14 -21.46
CA THR A 38 -11.16 -4.47 -21.01
C THR A 38 -10.27 -5.43 -20.22
N ARG A 39 -8.98 -5.52 -20.56
CA ARG A 39 -7.99 -6.41 -19.90
C ARG A 39 -7.04 -5.56 -19.06
N ILE A 40 -6.99 -5.82 -17.76
CA ILE A 40 -6.11 -5.15 -16.80
C ILE A 40 -5.20 -6.18 -16.16
N THR A 41 -3.88 -5.94 -16.21
CA THR A 41 -2.91 -6.76 -15.48
C THR A 41 -2.37 -5.98 -14.30
N CYS A 42 -2.40 -6.56 -13.10
CA CYS A 42 -1.86 -5.99 -11.87
C CYS A 42 -0.63 -6.78 -11.43
N VAL A 43 0.52 -6.13 -11.30
CA VAL A 43 1.82 -6.77 -11.03
C VAL A 43 2.35 -6.32 -9.68
N HIS A 44 2.77 -7.27 -8.84
CA HIS A 44 3.33 -6.97 -7.52
C HIS A 44 4.53 -7.86 -7.17
N GLN A 45 5.49 -7.27 -6.47
CA GLN A 45 6.74 -7.94 -6.04
C GLN A 45 6.60 -8.78 -4.77
N GLY A 46 5.58 -8.53 -3.96
CA GLY A 46 5.34 -9.16 -2.67
C GLY A 46 4.49 -10.44 -2.81
N PHE A 47 4.45 -11.20 -1.74
CA PHE A 47 3.66 -12.44 -1.65
C PHE A 47 3.17 -12.71 -0.22
N GLU A 48 3.48 -11.80 0.72
CA GLU A 48 3.12 -11.84 2.13
C GLU A 48 1.90 -10.94 2.42
N LEU A 49 1.76 -10.37 3.62
CA LEU A 49 0.69 -9.44 3.99
C LEU A 49 1.24 -8.20 4.73
N TYR A 50 2.43 -7.75 4.33
CA TYR A 50 3.00 -6.50 4.87
C TYR A 50 2.35 -5.25 4.24
N GLY A 51 2.80 -4.07 4.67
CA GLY A 51 2.17 -2.81 4.30
C GLY A 51 2.00 -2.59 2.79
N SER A 52 3.02 -2.89 1.97
CA SER A 52 2.94 -2.78 0.51
C SER A 52 2.00 -3.81 -0.12
N ASP A 53 1.93 -5.03 0.46
CA ASP A 53 1.06 -6.09 -0.02
C ASP A 53 -0.41 -5.74 0.25
N ARG A 54 -0.70 -5.19 1.44
CA ARG A 54 -2.04 -4.69 1.81
C ARG A 54 -2.48 -3.54 0.88
N CYS A 55 -1.59 -2.57 0.60
CA CYS A 55 -1.88 -1.50 -0.37
C CYS A 55 -2.18 -2.04 -1.77
N PHE A 56 -1.49 -3.11 -2.19
CA PHE A 56 -1.76 -3.75 -3.47
C PHE A 56 -3.13 -4.41 -3.50
N ILE A 57 -3.51 -5.14 -2.45
CA ILE A 57 -4.84 -5.76 -2.33
C ILE A 57 -5.93 -4.68 -2.41
N GLU A 58 -5.77 -3.58 -1.66
CA GLU A 58 -6.70 -2.44 -1.67
C GLU A 58 -6.83 -1.82 -3.07
N THR A 59 -5.70 -1.67 -3.78
CA THR A 59 -5.70 -1.16 -5.16
C THR A 59 -6.43 -2.11 -6.13
N VAL A 60 -6.14 -3.41 -6.08
CA VAL A 60 -6.81 -4.40 -6.95
C VAL A 60 -8.31 -4.44 -6.68
N ARG A 61 -8.72 -4.41 -5.40
CA ARG A 61 -10.12 -4.31 -5.01
C ARG A 61 -10.79 -3.05 -5.58
N THR A 62 -10.11 -1.91 -5.49
CA THR A 62 -10.58 -0.64 -6.07
C THR A 62 -10.76 -0.74 -7.58
N ILE A 63 -9.78 -1.30 -8.30
CA ILE A 63 -9.86 -1.50 -9.74
C ILE A 63 -11.02 -2.44 -10.10
N ARG A 64 -11.20 -3.53 -9.37
CA ARG A 64 -12.32 -4.46 -9.58
C ARG A 64 -13.68 -3.78 -9.36
N ALA A 65 -13.82 -2.99 -8.30
CA ALA A 65 -15.07 -2.28 -8.01
C ALA A 65 -15.41 -1.24 -9.09
N ALA A 66 -14.41 -0.50 -9.58
CA ALA A 66 -14.59 0.51 -10.63
C ALA A 66 -14.77 -0.09 -12.04
N HIS A 67 -14.25 -1.29 -12.28
CA HIS A 67 -14.27 -1.97 -13.58
C HIS A 67 -14.79 -3.43 -13.44
N PRO A 68 -16.06 -3.63 -13.06
CA PRO A 68 -16.60 -4.97 -12.72
C PRO A 68 -16.58 -5.95 -13.91
N THR A 69 -16.67 -5.45 -15.13
CA THR A 69 -16.66 -6.27 -16.37
C THR A 69 -15.25 -6.46 -16.95
N ALA A 70 -14.22 -5.83 -16.39
CA ALA A 70 -12.86 -6.00 -16.85
C ALA A 70 -12.32 -7.39 -16.47
N ARG A 71 -11.51 -7.98 -17.35
CA ARG A 71 -10.70 -9.16 -17.01
C ARG A 71 -9.44 -8.69 -16.29
N ILE A 72 -9.33 -9.02 -14.99
CA ILE A 72 -8.20 -8.66 -14.16
C ILE A 72 -7.29 -9.86 -13.94
N GLU A 73 -6.05 -9.76 -14.42
CA GLU A 73 -5.00 -10.74 -14.19
C GLU A 73 -4.00 -10.21 -13.17
N ILE A 74 -3.65 -11.01 -12.16
CA ILE A 74 -2.73 -10.64 -11.10
C ILE A 74 -1.45 -11.45 -11.26
N VAL A 75 -0.30 -10.76 -11.28
CA VAL A 75 1.02 -11.36 -11.46
C VAL A 75 1.83 -11.21 -10.18
N LEU A 76 2.28 -12.35 -9.64
CA LEU A 76 3.08 -12.43 -8.41
C LEU A 76 4.34 -13.27 -8.64
N PRO A 77 5.47 -12.99 -7.90
CA PRO A 77 6.71 -13.74 -8.08
C PRO A 77 6.67 -15.18 -7.55
N ARG A 78 5.81 -15.43 -6.58
CA ARG A 78 5.58 -16.74 -5.96
C ARG A 78 4.26 -16.78 -5.19
N ARG A 79 3.78 -17.98 -4.85
CA ARG A 79 2.61 -18.14 -3.98
C ARG A 79 2.94 -17.72 -2.53
N GLY A 80 1.95 -17.21 -1.82
CA GLY A 80 2.03 -16.79 -0.43
C GLY A 80 0.65 -16.40 0.10
N PRO A 81 0.56 -15.93 1.36
CA PRO A 81 -0.70 -15.54 2.01
C PRO A 81 -1.52 -14.51 1.22
N ILE A 82 -0.87 -13.63 0.45
CA ILE A 82 -1.54 -12.61 -0.38
C ILE A 82 -2.50 -13.22 -1.43
N VAL A 83 -2.25 -14.46 -1.88
CA VAL A 83 -3.07 -15.11 -2.92
C VAL A 83 -4.52 -15.23 -2.47
N ALA A 84 -4.76 -15.72 -1.25
CA ALA A 84 -6.11 -15.86 -0.72
C ALA A 84 -6.85 -14.51 -0.59
N ALA A 85 -6.12 -13.44 -0.28
CA ALA A 85 -6.68 -12.10 -0.17
C ALA A 85 -6.98 -11.44 -1.53
N LEU A 86 -6.32 -11.87 -2.60
CA LEU A 86 -6.51 -11.35 -3.96
C LEU A 86 -7.52 -12.16 -4.79
N ASP A 87 -7.73 -13.41 -4.44
CA ASP A 87 -8.60 -14.35 -5.19
C ASP A 87 -10.00 -13.80 -5.48
N PRO A 88 -10.69 -13.06 -4.57
CA PRO A 88 -12.00 -12.48 -4.85
C PRO A 88 -12.00 -11.37 -5.91
N TYR A 89 -10.84 -10.81 -6.24
CA TYR A 89 -10.73 -9.61 -7.08
C TYR A 89 -10.09 -9.84 -8.44
N GLY A 90 -9.37 -10.97 -8.62
CA GLY A 90 -8.72 -11.36 -9.87
C GLY A 90 -9.46 -12.46 -10.60
N ASP A 91 -9.50 -12.40 -11.93
CA ASP A 91 -10.00 -13.52 -12.75
C ASP A 91 -8.93 -14.61 -12.95
N ALA A 92 -7.67 -14.24 -12.73
CA ALA A 92 -6.54 -15.18 -12.76
C ALA A 92 -5.38 -14.65 -11.90
N ILE A 93 -4.71 -15.54 -11.14
CA ILE A 93 -3.46 -15.26 -10.45
C ILE A 93 -2.35 -16.08 -11.09
N VAL A 94 -1.41 -15.38 -11.71
CA VAL A 94 -0.27 -15.95 -12.42
C VAL A 94 0.98 -15.86 -11.56
N ILE A 95 1.65 -16.97 -11.39
CA ILE A 95 2.94 -17.02 -10.68
C ILE A 95 4.04 -17.09 -11.72
N GLU A 96 4.86 -16.04 -11.78
CA GLU A 96 5.99 -15.98 -12.71
C GLU A 96 7.20 -15.27 -12.09
N PRO A 97 8.43 -15.62 -12.49
CA PRO A 97 9.63 -14.96 -11.99
C PRO A 97 9.65 -13.51 -12.48
N LEU A 98 9.72 -12.56 -11.53
CA LEU A 98 9.89 -11.13 -11.78
C LEU A 98 11.34 -10.72 -11.59
N TRP A 99 11.83 -9.78 -12.41
CA TRP A 99 13.17 -9.21 -12.25
C TRP A 99 13.12 -8.02 -11.27
N ILE A 100 13.33 -8.34 -9.96
CA ILE A 100 13.12 -7.43 -8.85
C ILE A 100 14.45 -6.88 -8.34
N LEU A 101 14.62 -5.55 -8.37
CA LEU A 101 15.79 -4.83 -7.84
C LEU A 101 15.76 -4.80 -6.31
N ARG A 102 16.35 -5.80 -5.65
CA ARG A 102 16.53 -5.83 -4.18
C ARG A 102 18.01 -5.82 -3.84
N ARG A 103 18.41 -5.04 -2.81
CA ARG A 103 19.80 -4.96 -2.34
C ARG A 103 20.42 -6.34 -2.07
N LYS A 104 19.68 -7.24 -1.43
CA LYS A 104 20.14 -8.63 -1.15
C LYS A 104 20.44 -9.45 -2.43
N ASN A 105 19.92 -9.04 -3.58
CA ASN A 105 20.01 -9.80 -4.84
C ASN A 105 20.89 -9.13 -5.89
N LEU A 106 21.47 -7.93 -5.62
CA LEU A 106 22.18 -7.15 -6.65
C LEU A 106 23.33 -7.92 -7.31
N ALA A 107 24.16 -8.62 -6.52
CA ALA A 107 25.26 -9.43 -7.07
C ALA A 107 24.75 -10.56 -7.98
N ARG A 108 23.68 -11.26 -7.57
CA ARG A 108 23.04 -12.32 -8.37
C ARG A 108 22.37 -11.76 -9.62
N LEU A 109 21.77 -10.57 -9.53
CA LEU A 109 21.15 -9.89 -10.66
C LEU A 109 22.21 -9.38 -11.66
N ALA A 110 23.38 -8.93 -11.18
CA ALA A 110 24.47 -8.49 -12.02
C ALA A 110 25.18 -9.64 -12.79
N THR A 111 24.92 -10.88 -12.42
CA THR A 111 25.50 -12.07 -13.06
C THR A 111 24.41 -12.87 -13.79
N LEU A 112 23.92 -13.94 -13.19
CA LEU A 112 22.87 -14.81 -13.76
C LEU A 112 21.57 -14.07 -14.09
N GLY A 113 21.22 -13.04 -13.31
CA GLY A 113 20.03 -12.23 -13.54
C GLY A 113 20.10 -11.43 -14.84
N MET A 114 21.28 -10.96 -15.26
CA MET A 114 21.44 -10.25 -16.55
C MET A 114 21.15 -11.15 -17.75
N MET A 115 21.51 -12.43 -17.69
CA MET A 115 21.17 -13.39 -18.76
C MET A 115 19.64 -13.66 -18.83
N ALA A 116 18.94 -13.61 -17.70
CA ALA A 116 17.50 -13.82 -17.66
C ALA A 116 16.70 -12.54 -18.00
N LEU A 117 17.31 -11.34 -17.93
CA LEU A 117 16.62 -10.07 -18.14
C LEU A 117 15.95 -9.95 -19.50
N PRO A 118 16.55 -10.30 -20.65
CA PRO A 118 15.89 -10.22 -21.94
C PRO A 118 14.60 -11.07 -22.01
N PHE A 119 14.62 -12.24 -21.40
CA PHE A 119 13.45 -13.12 -21.33
C PHE A 119 12.36 -12.57 -20.42
N ALA A 120 12.75 -11.97 -19.28
CA ALA A 120 11.83 -11.31 -18.37
C ALA A 120 11.16 -10.12 -19.05
N VAL A 121 11.94 -9.26 -19.72
CA VAL A 121 11.43 -8.11 -20.49
C VAL A 121 10.52 -8.55 -21.63
N ALA A 122 10.90 -9.59 -22.39
CA ALA A 122 10.06 -10.12 -23.49
C ALA A 122 8.71 -10.64 -22.97
N ARG A 123 8.70 -11.30 -21.80
CA ARG A 123 7.48 -11.76 -21.13
C ARG A 123 6.62 -10.57 -20.68
N ALA A 124 7.23 -9.60 -19.99
CA ALA A 124 6.54 -8.38 -19.57
C ALA A 124 5.97 -7.60 -20.76
N LEU A 125 6.74 -7.47 -21.86
CA LEU A 125 6.29 -6.83 -23.09
C LEU A 125 5.08 -7.53 -23.72
N ARG A 126 5.10 -8.88 -23.78
CA ARG A 126 3.96 -9.65 -24.27
C ARG A 126 2.72 -9.35 -23.41
N ARG A 127 2.86 -9.33 -22.10
CA ARG A 127 1.77 -9.06 -21.17
C ARG A 127 1.22 -7.64 -21.30
N ILE A 128 2.10 -6.62 -21.46
CA ILE A 128 1.67 -5.24 -21.74
C ILE A 128 0.93 -5.15 -23.07
N ARG A 129 1.37 -5.89 -24.09
CA ARG A 129 0.70 -5.93 -25.40
C ARG A 129 -0.69 -6.54 -25.32
N ASP A 130 -0.85 -7.61 -24.54
CA ASP A 130 -2.09 -8.39 -24.40
C ASP A 130 -3.08 -7.72 -23.44
N SER A 131 -2.67 -6.63 -22.74
CA SER A 131 -3.48 -5.86 -21.79
C SER A 131 -3.79 -4.47 -22.32
N ASP A 132 -4.97 -3.94 -21.98
CA ASP A 132 -5.30 -2.53 -22.21
C ASP A 132 -4.57 -1.62 -21.21
N LEU A 133 -4.28 -2.17 -20.01
CA LEU A 133 -3.56 -1.48 -18.95
C LEU A 133 -2.76 -2.47 -18.09
N VAL A 134 -1.53 -2.09 -17.72
CA VAL A 134 -0.73 -2.80 -16.72
C VAL A 134 -0.47 -1.89 -15.53
N TYR A 135 -0.91 -2.31 -14.34
CA TYR A 135 -0.69 -1.63 -13.08
C TYR A 135 0.48 -2.29 -12.33
N ILE A 136 1.57 -1.56 -12.17
CA ILE A 136 2.82 -2.02 -11.54
C ILE A 136 2.90 -1.43 -10.13
N ASN A 137 2.71 -2.26 -9.11
CA ASN A 137 2.74 -1.82 -7.72
C ASN A 137 4.17 -1.88 -7.18
N THR A 138 4.95 -0.86 -7.39
CA THR A 138 6.30 -0.59 -6.90
C THR A 138 7.32 -0.35 -8.04
N THR A 139 8.36 0.38 -7.71
CA THR A 139 9.40 0.80 -8.66
C THR A 139 10.47 -0.26 -8.93
N VAL A 140 10.49 -1.32 -8.15
CA VAL A 140 11.57 -2.32 -8.19
C VAL A 140 11.32 -3.48 -9.17
N VAL A 141 10.16 -3.55 -9.81
CA VAL A 141 9.84 -4.54 -10.86
C VAL A 141 10.36 -4.02 -12.20
N ALA A 142 11.68 -4.18 -12.40
CA ALA A 142 12.39 -3.48 -13.46
C ALA A 142 12.12 -4.04 -14.87
N ASP A 143 11.82 -5.32 -15.01
CA ASP A 143 11.45 -5.94 -16.29
C ASP A 143 10.19 -5.29 -16.90
N TYR A 144 9.17 -5.02 -16.08
CA TYR A 144 7.97 -4.32 -16.53
C TYR A 144 8.23 -2.84 -16.83
N LEU A 145 9.10 -2.16 -16.06
CA LEU A 145 9.49 -0.78 -16.37
C LEU A 145 10.27 -0.67 -17.68
N LEU A 146 11.17 -1.63 -17.94
CA LEU A 146 11.89 -1.70 -19.19
C LEU A 146 10.94 -2.00 -20.37
N ALA A 147 10.01 -2.92 -20.19
CA ALA A 147 9.02 -3.25 -21.21
C ALA A 147 8.03 -2.10 -21.48
N ALA A 148 7.65 -1.31 -20.46
CA ALA A 148 6.75 -0.17 -20.59
C ALA A 148 7.28 0.89 -21.57
N ARG A 149 8.61 1.05 -21.67
CA ARG A 149 9.25 1.95 -22.66
C ARG A 149 8.89 1.63 -24.10
N LEU A 150 8.69 0.35 -24.40
CA LEU A 150 8.40 -0.11 -25.76
C LEU A 150 6.91 0.02 -26.13
N LEU A 151 6.02 0.16 -25.14
CA LEU A 151 4.59 0.33 -25.30
C LEU A 151 4.09 1.46 -24.39
N PRO A 152 4.43 2.73 -24.69
CA PRO A 152 4.10 3.86 -23.83
C PRO A 152 2.58 4.07 -23.70
N GLY A 153 2.17 4.67 -22.57
CA GLY A 153 0.77 5.01 -22.31
C GLY A 153 -0.12 3.87 -21.82
N ARG A 154 0.40 2.62 -21.69
CA ARG A 154 -0.36 1.46 -21.21
C ARG A 154 -0.02 1.02 -19.80
N SER A 155 0.94 1.67 -19.16
CA SER A 155 1.43 1.26 -17.84
C SER A 155 1.25 2.37 -16.81
N ILE A 156 0.86 1.98 -15.59
CA ILE A 156 0.87 2.82 -14.39
C ILE A 156 1.89 2.21 -13.42
N VAL A 157 2.73 3.04 -12.83
CA VAL A 157 3.65 2.66 -11.75
C VAL A 157 3.20 3.34 -10.47
N HIS A 158 2.89 2.56 -9.43
CA HIS A 158 2.56 3.09 -8.11
C HIS A 158 3.78 3.05 -7.20
N VAL A 159 4.21 4.23 -6.76
CA VAL A 159 5.44 4.43 -5.98
C VAL A 159 5.09 4.50 -4.51
N HIS A 160 5.62 3.55 -3.73
CA HIS A 160 5.37 3.42 -2.29
C HIS A 160 6.62 3.63 -1.43
N GLU A 161 7.79 3.83 -2.04
CA GLU A 161 9.06 3.91 -1.32
C GLU A 161 9.79 5.22 -1.60
N ILE A 162 10.53 5.69 -0.60
CA ILE A 162 11.54 6.74 -0.72
C ILE A 162 12.91 6.11 -0.45
N PRO A 163 13.55 5.51 -1.45
CA PRO A 163 14.89 4.96 -1.27
C PRO A 163 15.92 6.08 -1.18
N GLU A 164 17.06 5.79 -0.55
CA GLU A 164 18.13 6.76 -0.34
C GLU A 164 19.29 6.59 -1.32
N GLY A 165 20.01 7.68 -1.56
CA GLY A 165 21.31 7.68 -2.26
C GLY A 165 21.24 7.22 -3.72
N ALA A 166 22.17 6.36 -4.13
CA ALA A 166 22.30 5.89 -5.51
C ALA A 166 21.06 5.10 -5.98
N VAL A 167 20.39 4.37 -5.07
CA VAL A 167 19.21 3.59 -5.41
C VAL A 167 18.07 4.51 -5.91
N LEU A 168 17.84 5.63 -5.23
CA LEU A 168 16.85 6.61 -5.68
C LEU A 168 17.20 7.16 -7.07
N LYS A 169 18.46 7.47 -7.33
CA LYS A 169 18.90 7.97 -8.65
C LYS A 169 18.62 6.96 -9.76
N VAL A 170 18.91 5.69 -9.51
CA VAL A 170 18.67 4.59 -10.48
C VAL A 170 17.16 4.42 -10.72
N LEU A 171 16.35 4.32 -9.67
CA LEU A 171 14.91 4.11 -9.82
C LEU A 171 14.22 5.33 -10.44
N ARG A 172 14.64 6.55 -10.09
CA ARG A 172 14.18 7.79 -10.75
C ARG A 172 14.48 7.76 -12.25
N GLY A 173 15.73 7.40 -12.61
CA GLY A 173 16.15 7.27 -14.01
C GLY A 173 15.30 6.23 -14.75
N LEU A 174 15.05 5.08 -14.14
CA LEU A 174 14.28 4.00 -14.73
C LEU A 174 12.80 4.40 -14.95
N ILE A 175 12.17 5.06 -13.97
CA ILE A 175 10.79 5.56 -14.12
C ILE A 175 10.73 6.61 -15.22
N ARG A 176 11.61 7.61 -15.23
CA ARG A 176 11.66 8.64 -16.28
C ARG A 176 11.83 8.01 -17.66
N TRP A 177 12.72 7.05 -17.78
CA TRP A 177 13.00 6.38 -19.05
C TRP A 177 11.83 5.49 -19.49
N SER A 178 11.11 4.84 -18.57
CA SER A 178 9.99 3.94 -18.89
C SER A 178 8.83 4.63 -19.60
N GLY A 179 8.62 5.93 -19.36
CA GLY A 179 7.48 6.67 -19.90
C GLY A 179 6.11 6.21 -19.36
N ALA A 180 6.09 5.44 -18.27
CA ALA A 180 4.85 5.02 -17.62
C ALA A 180 4.18 6.20 -16.91
N ASN A 181 2.85 6.15 -16.78
CA ASN A 181 2.11 7.04 -15.89
C ASN A 181 2.46 6.70 -14.43
N VAL A 182 2.51 7.69 -13.54
CA VAL A 182 3.00 7.48 -12.18
C VAL A 182 1.95 7.89 -11.15
N VAL A 183 1.72 7.03 -10.18
CA VAL A 183 0.98 7.34 -8.96
C VAL A 183 1.98 7.37 -7.81
N PHE A 184 2.01 8.47 -7.07
CA PHE A 184 2.77 8.61 -5.84
C PHE A 184 1.85 8.49 -4.65
N ASN A 185 2.23 7.73 -3.63
CA ASN A 185 1.44 7.59 -2.41
C ASN A 185 1.53 8.80 -1.48
N SER A 186 2.38 9.78 -1.77
CA SER A 186 2.52 11.04 -1.02
C SER A 186 3.23 12.12 -1.86
N ARG A 187 3.09 13.36 -1.47
CA ARG A 187 3.88 14.48 -2.03
C ARG A 187 5.36 14.35 -1.68
N ALA A 188 5.69 13.76 -0.53
CA ALA A 188 7.07 13.49 -0.17
C ALA A 188 7.72 12.50 -1.15
N THR A 189 6.99 11.46 -1.55
CA THR A 189 7.43 10.51 -2.57
C THR A 189 7.58 11.21 -3.94
N GLU A 190 6.60 12.01 -4.34
CA GLU A 190 6.64 12.81 -5.57
C GLU A 190 7.88 13.72 -5.59
N ARG A 191 8.09 14.51 -4.51
CA ARG A 191 9.29 15.40 -4.39
C ARG A 191 10.59 14.60 -4.45
N ALA A 192 10.65 13.44 -3.80
CA ALA A 192 11.84 12.60 -3.82
C ALA A 192 12.22 12.13 -5.23
N TYR A 193 11.23 11.76 -6.04
CA TYR A 193 11.46 11.32 -7.41
C TYR A 193 11.65 12.49 -8.39
N ALA A 194 11.14 13.67 -8.12
CA ALA A 194 11.31 14.90 -8.91
C ALA A 194 11.22 14.62 -10.42
N LEU A 195 10.10 14.07 -10.87
CA LEU A 195 9.87 13.80 -12.29
C LEU A 195 9.70 15.12 -13.06
N PRO A 196 10.01 15.16 -14.38
CA PRO A 196 9.79 16.34 -15.19
C PRO A 196 8.29 16.65 -15.31
N ALA A 197 7.96 17.93 -15.59
CA ALA A 197 6.58 18.42 -15.65
C ALA A 197 5.72 17.71 -16.72
N GLU A 198 6.35 17.18 -17.76
CA GLU A 198 5.69 16.45 -18.86
C GLU A 198 5.27 15.04 -18.45
N ALA A 199 5.82 14.51 -17.33
CA ALA A 199 5.44 13.21 -16.83
C ALA A 199 3.98 13.22 -16.36
N THR A 200 3.22 12.24 -16.78
CA THR A 200 1.87 12.04 -16.25
C THR A 200 1.98 11.43 -14.86
N ALA A 201 1.92 12.27 -13.84
CA ALA A 201 2.04 11.87 -12.45
C ALA A 201 0.87 12.42 -11.61
N ARG A 202 0.49 11.68 -10.57
CA ARG A 202 -0.54 12.09 -9.61
C ARG A 202 -0.20 11.58 -8.22
N VAL A 203 -0.46 12.40 -7.21
CA VAL A 203 -0.44 11.95 -5.81
C VAL A 203 -1.82 11.38 -5.46
N VAL A 204 -1.82 10.14 -4.99
CA VAL A 204 -3.00 9.47 -4.44
C VAL A 204 -2.59 8.80 -3.13
N TYR A 205 -3.06 9.34 -2.02
CA TYR A 205 -2.77 8.73 -0.71
C TYR A 205 -3.35 7.32 -0.63
N ASN A 206 -2.65 6.44 0.08
CA ASN A 206 -3.14 5.07 0.28
C ASN A 206 -4.46 5.11 1.06
N GLY A 207 -5.48 4.45 0.52
CA GLY A 207 -6.73 4.21 1.22
C GLY A 207 -6.57 3.09 2.25
N ILE A 208 -7.11 3.30 3.42
CA ILE A 208 -7.09 2.31 4.51
C ILE A 208 -8.53 2.08 4.96
N ALA A 209 -8.91 0.82 5.14
CA ALA A 209 -10.17 0.49 5.79
C ALA A 209 -10.11 0.90 7.26
N GLY A 210 -11.08 1.65 7.71
CA GLY A 210 -11.24 2.02 9.11
C GLY A 210 -12.48 1.35 9.71
N PRO A 211 -12.60 1.36 11.04
CA PRO A 211 -13.79 0.87 11.71
C PRO A 211 -15.00 1.75 11.37
N ALA A 212 -16.22 1.17 11.41
CA ALA A 212 -17.45 1.93 11.24
C ALA A 212 -17.58 3.05 12.28
N GLU A 213 -17.20 2.73 13.53
CA GLU A 213 -17.25 3.67 14.64
C GLU A 213 -15.84 3.90 15.22
N PRO A 214 -15.39 5.16 15.35
CA PRO A 214 -14.16 5.52 16.03
C PRO A 214 -14.31 5.33 17.56
N ASN A 215 -13.23 5.57 18.30
CA ASN A 215 -13.21 5.41 19.76
C ASN A 215 -14.17 6.37 20.50
N GLY A 216 -14.46 7.55 19.92
CA GLY A 216 -15.46 8.49 20.42
C GLY A 216 -15.19 9.11 21.81
N ARG A 217 -13.96 8.99 22.35
CA ARG A 217 -13.59 9.47 23.68
C ARG A 217 -12.39 10.39 23.63
N ASP A 218 -12.42 11.44 24.42
CA ASP A 218 -11.24 12.23 24.75
C ASP A 218 -10.58 11.67 26.02
N TYR A 219 -9.25 11.81 26.09
CA TYR A 219 -8.52 11.58 27.33
C TYR A 219 -8.77 12.73 28.33
N ASP A 220 -9.12 12.40 29.57
CA ASP A 220 -9.52 13.34 30.60
C ASP A 220 -8.52 13.52 31.75
N GLY A 221 -7.42 12.73 31.73
CA GLY A 221 -6.37 12.80 32.74
C GLY A 221 -6.66 12.00 34.01
N THR A 222 -7.78 11.30 34.14
CA THR A 222 -8.19 10.54 35.34
C THR A 222 -7.44 9.22 35.52
N ARG A 223 -6.80 8.73 34.46
CA ARG A 223 -5.98 7.51 34.41
C ARG A 223 -4.66 7.77 33.68
N PRO A 224 -3.72 6.83 33.63
CA PRO A 224 -2.55 6.94 32.76
C PRO A 224 -2.93 7.10 31.29
N LEU A 225 -2.19 7.98 30.59
CA LEU A 225 -2.26 8.16 29.15
C LEU A 225 -1.77 6.90 28.44
N ARG A 226 -2.60 6.31 27.61
CA ARG A 226 -2.32 5.07 26.87
C ARG A 226 -1.69 5.39 25.52
N MET A 227 -0.42 5.12 25.42
CA MET A 227 0.35 5.33 24.20
C MET A 227 0.63 4.02 23.47
N LEU A 228 0.54 4.03 22.16
CA LEU A 228 0.81 2.89 21.31
C LEU A 228 1.85 3.21 20.26
N MET A 229 2.84 2.37 20.12
CA MET A 229 3.78 2.37 19.02
C MET A 229 3.72 1.03 18.29
N LEU A 230 3.32 1.06 17.02
CA LEU A 230 3.23 -0.10 16.15
C LEU A 230 4.30 -0.09 15.07
N GLY A 231 4.93 -1.24 14.83
CA GLY A 231 5.80 -1.42 13.69
C GLY A 231 7.02 -2.25 13.98
N ARG A 232 7.72 -2.65 12.91
CA ARG A 232 8.96 -3.42 13.03
C ARG A 232 9.96 -2.72 13.95
N ILE A 233 10.54 -3.46 14.88
CA ILE A 233 11.60 -2.95 15.75
C ILE A 233 12.86 -2.72 14.91
N SER A 234 13.26 -1.45 14.77
CA SER A 234 14.40 -1.06 13.94
C SER A 234 14.84 0.37 14.27
N ARG A 235 16.11 0.71 14.00
CA ARG A 235 16.64 2.08 14.18
C ARG A 235 15.89 3.13 13.36
N ILE A 236 15.23 2.70 12.28
CA ILE A 236 14.46 3.60 11.41
C ILE A 236 13.20 4.09 12.12
N LYS A 237 12.57 3.22 12.91
CA LYS A 237 11.28 3.50 13.55
C LYS A 237 11.38 4.30 14.85
N GLY A 238 12.56 4.31 15.52
CA GLY A 238 12.85 5.18 16.69
C GLY A 238 12.22 4.70 18.00
N GLN A 239 12.10 3.36 18.21
CA GLN A 239 11.67 2.81 19.48
C GLN A 239 12.59 3.23 20.62
N ASP A 240 13.89 3.18 20.37
CA ASP A 240 14.96 3.62 21.28
C ASP A 240 14.82 5.10 21.63
N VAL A 241 14.58 5.98 20.66
CA VAL A 241 14.37 7.42 20.87
C VAL A 241 13.13 7.69 21.73
N LEU A 242 12.05 6.91 21.53
CA LEU A 242 10.83 7.05 22.34
C LEU A 242 11.07 6.62 23.79
N VAL A 243 11.81 5.53 24.02
CA VAL A 243 12.19 5.07 25.36
C VAL A 243 13.04 6.12 26.07
N GLU A 244 14.02 6.71 25.38
CA GLU A 244 14.84 7.81 25.92
C GLU A 244 13.99 9.05 26.26
N ALA A 245 13.06 9.41 25.37
CA ALA A 245 12.16 10.52 25.61
C ALA A 245 11.33 10.31 26.89
N LEU A 246 10.78 9.12 27.06
CA LEU A 246 10.02 8.76 28.25
C LEU A 246 10.90 8.74 29.51
N ALA A 247 12.12 8.20 29.41
CA ALA A 247 13.09 8.15 30.51
C ALA A 247 13.50 9.55 31.02
N SER A 248 13.59 10.52 30.13
CA SER A 248 13.99 11.90 30.46
C SER A 248 12.90 12.70 31.21
N LEU A 249 11.65 12.20 31.21
CA LEU A 249 10.54 12.89 31.90
C LEU A 249 10.70 12.83 33.43
N PRO A 250 10.25 13.88 34.16
CA PRO A 250 10.09 13.80 35.60
C PRO A 250 9.23 12.59 36.02
N SER A 251 9.58 11.93 37.14
CA SER A 251 8.89 10.73 37.60
C SER A 251 7.36 10.90 37.75
N ALA A 252 6.95 12.10 38.23
CA ALA A 252 5.53 12.45 38.36
C ALA A 252 4.76 12.54 37.03
N VAL A 253 5.44 12.86 35.92
CA VAL A 253 4.84 12.87 34.58
C VAL A 253 4.92 11.49 33.95
N ARG A 254 6.08 10.85 34.10
CA ARG A 254 6.33 9.51 33.57
C ARG A 254 5.35 8.46 34.09
N SER A 255 5.01 8.53 35.39
CA SER A 255 4.02 7.63 36.02
C SER A 255 2.59 7.79 35.47
N ARG A 256 2.32 8.86 34.74
CA ARG A 256 1.05 9.11 34.06
C ARG A 256 0.98 8.53 32.65
N ILE A 257 2.00 7.80 32.19
CA ILE A 257 2.07 7.29 30.83
C ILE A 257 2.21 5.76 30.86
N GLU A 258 1.38 5.06 30.11
CA GLU A 258 1.45 3.65 29.81
C GLU A 258 1.73 3.48 28.32
N LEU A 259 2.88 2.88 27.97
CA LEU A 259 3.32 2.70 26.57
C LEU A 259 3.32 1.23 26.19
N LYS A 260 2.66 0.90 25.08
CA LYS A 260 2.82 -0.39 24.40
C LYS A 260 3.63 -0.21 23.12
N ILE A 261 4.73 -0.95 23.01
CA ILE A 261 5.53 -1.10 21.78
C ILE A 261 5.23 -2.47 21.21
N VAL A 262 4.62 -2.52 20.03
CA VAL A 262 4.11 -3.75 19.42
C VAL A 262 4.76 -3.97 18.06
N GLY A 263 5.43 -5.12 17.90
CA GLY A 263 6.12 -5.51 16.68
C GLY A 263 7.30 -6.41 16.96
N SER A 264 7.98 -6.83 15.89
CA SER A 264 9.16 -7.70 15.97
C SER A 264 10.28 -7.17 15.08
N ALA A 265 11.52 -7.52 15.41
CA ALA A 265 12.69 -7.23 14.58
C ALA A 265 12.90 -8.26 13.46
N PHE A 266 12.09 -9.32 13.42
CA PHE A 266 12.11 -10.45 12.48
C PHE A 266 13.44 -11.23 12.47
N GLU A 267 14.44 -10.78 11.69
CA GLU A 267 15.73 -11.47 11.54
C GLU A 267 16.80 -10.96 12.55
N ASP A 268 16.47 -10.02 13.44
CA ASP A 268 17.40 -9.33 14.34
C ASP A 268 16.94 -9.41 15.81
N ALA A 269 16.94 -10.62 16.38
CA ALA A 269 16.52 -10.86 17.78
C ALA A 269 17.37 -10.03 18.77
N ALA A 270 18.66 -9.82 18.50
CA ALA A 270 19.54 -9.02 19.35
C ALA A 270 19.03 -7.57 19.52
N ARG A 271 18.30 -7.04 18.56
CA ARG A 271 17.68 -5.72 18.67
C ARG A 271 16.49 -5.68 19.60
N GLU A 272 15.69 -6.73 19.64
CA GLU A 272 14.57 -6.84 20.60
C GLU A 272 15.12 -6.95 22.02
N GLU A 273 16.15 -7.77 22.21
CA GLU A 273 16.85 -7.91 23.48
C GLU A 273 17.49 -6.59 23.94
N ALA A 274 18.16 -5.87 23.04
CA ALA A 274 18.75 -4.56 23.34
C ALA A 274 17.69 -3.52 23.73
N LEU A 275 16.53 -3.51 23.08
CA LEU A 275 15.42 -2.62 23.43
C LEU A 275 14.84 -2.99 24.81
N ALA A 276 14.66 -4.28 25.10
CA ALA A 276 14.19 -4.75 26.40
C ALA A 276 15.17 -4.39 27.53
N ALA A 277 16.47 -4.61 27.29
CA ALA A 277 17.52 -4.22 28.24
C ALA A 277 17.49 -2.72 28.51
N ARG A 278 17.34 -1.90 27.46
CA ARG A 278 17.28 -0.44 27.61
C ARG A 278 16.08 0.04 28.42
N ILE A 279 14.91 -0.59 28.23
CA ILE A 279 13.70 -0.32 29.04
C ILE A 279 13.97 -0.63 30.52
N ALA A 280 14.64 -1.74 30.82
CA ALA A 280 14.99 -2.12 32.18
C ALA A 280 16.02 -1.15 32.82
N GLU A 281 17.09 -0.84 32.10
CA GLU A 281 18.16 0.11 32.54
C GLU A 281 17.61 1.50 32.85
N THR A 282 16.63 1.97 32.07
CA THR A 282 16.01 3.28 32.29
C THR A 282 14.91 3.28 33.37
N GLY A 283 14.65 2.14 33.99
CA GLY A 283 13.64 1.99 35.05
C GLY A 283 12.20 2.12 34.54
N LEU A 284 11.97 1.78 33.26
CA LEU A 284 10.66 1.96 32.60
C LEU A 284 9.82 0.67 32.55
N ALA A 285 10.25 -0.42 33.21
CA ALA A 285 9.59 -1.72 33.16
C ALA A 285 8.11 -1.70 33.60
N GLN A 286 7.72 -0.72 34.40
CA GLN A 286 6.32 -0.54 34.85
C GLN A 286 5.47 0.27 33.85
N GLN A 287 6.09 1.10 33.01
CA GLN A 287 5.41 1.98 32.06
C GLN A 287 5.40 1.45 30.63
N VAL A 288 6.38 0.61 30.26
CA VAL A 288 6.58 0.16 28.88
C VAL A 288 6.39 -1.35 28.78
N THR A 289 5.47 -1.77 27.92
CA THR A 289 5.24 -3.18 27.60
C THR A 289 5.67 -3.44 26.16
N LEU A 290 6.61 -4.40 25.96
CA LEU A 290 6.93 -4.92 24.63
C LEU A 290 5.98 -6.08 24.30
N GLN A 291 5.40 -6.06 23.10
CA GLN A 291 4.54 -7.12 22.58
C GLN A 291 5.02 -7.57 21.21
N PRO A 292 4.92 -8.85 20.88
CA PRO A 292 5.24 -9.35 19.55
C PRO A 292 4.31 -8.75 18.50
N PHE A 293 4.64 -8.99 17.22
CA PHE A 293 3.78 -8.63 16.11
C PHE A 293 2.38 -9.26 16.25
N VAL A 294 1.35 -8.50 15.90
CA VAL A 294 -0.04 -8.94 15.85
C VAL A 294 -0.61 -8.72 14.45
N ASP A 295 -1.38 -9.67 13.95
CA ASP A 295 -1.99 -9.59 12.62
C ASP A 295 -3.13 -8.56 12.57
N ASP A 296 -3.97 -8.51 13.62
CA ASP A 296 -5.05 -7.53 13.77
C ASP A 296 -4.78 -6.58 14.94
N PRO A 297 -4.34 -5.33 14.68
CA PRO A 297 -4.08 -4.34 15.71
C PRO A 297 -5.33 -3.57 16.18
N SER A 298 -6.54 -3.95 15.77
CA SER A 298 -7.78 -3.20 16.04
C SER A 298 -8.01 -2.96 17.54
N ALA A 299 -7.78 -3.98 18.37
CA ALA A 299 -7.93 -3.86 19.82
C ALA A 299 -6.91 -2.89 20.44
N LEU A 300 -5.70 -2.77 19.84
CA LEU A 300 -4.65 -1.85 20.28
C LEU A 300 -5.00 -0.42 19.96
N TYR A 301 -5.52 -0.13 18.75
CA TYR A 301 -6.00 1.21 18.41
C TYR A 301 -7.19 1.62 19.29
N ARG A 302 -8.10 0.70 19.59
CA ARG A 302 -9.20 0.97 20.53
C ARG A 302 -8.75 1.22 21.96
N TRP A 303 -7.64 0.62 22.38
CA TRP A 303 -7.04 0.84 23.69
C TRP A 303 -6.33 2.19 23.80
N ALA A 304 -5.67 2.65 22.72
CA ALA A 304 -4.80 3.82 22.70
C ALA A 304 -5.56 5.15 22.81
N ASP A 305 -4.94 6.12 23.47
CA ASP A 305 -5.32 7.53 23.44
C ASP A 305 -4.46 8.31 22.43
N VAL A 306 -3.19 7.88 22.26
CA VAL A 306 -2.24 8.45 21.31
C VAL A 306 -1.44 7.35 20.66
N VAL A 307 -1.22 7.45 19.35
CA VAL A 307 -0.27 6.59 18.62
C VAL A 307 0.99 7.39 18.31
N THR A 308 2.16 6.78 18.42
CA THR A 308 3.42 7.46 18.13
C THR A 308 4.21 6.79 17.01
N MET A 309 4.75 7.63 16.13
CA MET A 309 5.66 7.23 15.03
C MET A 309 6.90 8.14 15.02
N PRO A 310 7.85 7.94 15.93
CA PRO A 310 9.05 8.76 16.06
C PRO A 310 10.12 8.33 15.05
N SER A 311 9.74 8.14 13.79
CA SER A 311 10.63 7.64 12.74
C SER A 311 11.86 8.53 12.56
N GLN A 312 13.05 7.90 12.41
CA GLN A 312 14.34 8.58 12.24
C GLN A 312 14.81 8.62 10.78
N ARG A 313 14.06 8.03 9.88
CA ARG A 313 14.28 8.02 8.42
C ARG A 313 12.97 8.30 7.69
N PRO A 314 13.02 8.86 6.47
CA PRO A 314 11.83 9.18 5.71
C PRO A 314 10.89 7.98 5.54
N GLU A 315 9.65 8.17 5.98
CA GLU A 315 8.52 7.29 5.67
C GLU A 315 7.88 7.78 4.38
N SER A 316 7.43 6.87 3.54
CA SER A 316 6.76 7.28 2.30
C SER A 316 5.41 7.96 2.56
N LEU A 317 4.65 7.48 3.57
CA LEU A 317 3.37 8.10 3.97
C LEU A 317 3.12 7.99 5.48
N GLY A 318 3.22 6.80 6.09
CA GLY A 318 2.92 6.61 7.53
C GLY A 318 1.59 5.91 7.77
N ARG A 319 1.47 4.68 7.27
CA ARG A 319 0.24 3.87 7.38
C ARG A 319 -0.31 3.77 8.80
N VAL A 320 0.55 3.54 9.80
CA VAL A 320 0.14 3.40 11.21
C VAL A 320 -0.52 4.67 11.76
N ALA A 321 -0.05 5.87 11.36
CA ALA A 321 -0.69 7.12 11.75
C ALA A 321 -2.10 7.25 11.13
N ILE A 322 -2.26 6.84 9.87
CA ILE A 322 -3.56 6.85 9.18
C ILE A 322 -4.51 5.85 9.84
N GLU A 323 -4.04 4.65 10.15
CA GLU A 323 -4.81 3.64 10.88
C GLU A 323 -5.27 4.18 12.23
N ALA A 324 -4.38 4.82 13.02
CA ALA A 324 -4.75 5.48 14.27
C ALA A 324 -5.86 6.51 14.10
N MET A 325 -5.71 7.40 13.10
CA MET A 325 -6.71 8.43 12.79
C MET A 325 -8.06 7.83 12.41
N SER A 326 -8.07 6.67 11.75
CA SER A 326 -9.33 5.96 11.42
C SER A 326 -10.10 5.52 12.67
N TYR A 327 -9.41 5.26 13.78
CA TYR A 327 -10.01 4.99 15.09
C TYR A 327 -10.29 6.26 15.91
N GLY A 328 -10.01 7.45 15.39
CA GLY A 328 -10.10 8.70 16.14
C GLY A 328 -9.00 8.83 17.19
N VAL A 329 -7.82 8.25 16.95
CA VAL A 329 -6.66 8.33 17.84
C VAL A 329 -5.64 9.29 17.22
N PRO A 330 -5.35 10.45 17.85
CA PRO A 330 -4.41 11.41 17.33
C PRO A 330 -2.97 10.87 17.36
N PRO A 331 -2.20 10.98 16.24
CA PRO A 331 -0.82 10.53 16.20
C PRO A 331 0.18 11.62 16.59
N LEU A 332 1.26 11.23 17.27
CA LEU A 332 2.49 11.98 17.45
C LEU A 332 3.54 11.45 16.45
N VAL A 333 3.99 12.28 15.54
CA VAL A 333 4.89 11.87 14.44
C VAL A 333 6.10 12.80 14.36
N THR A 334 7.18 12.34 13.71
CA THR A 334 8.31 13.19 13.37
C THR A 334 8.09 13.90 12.02
N ASP A 335 8.67 15.10 11.87
CA ASP A 335 8.66 15.91 10.65
C ASP A 335 9.59 15.32 9.58
N ILE A 336 9.23 14.16 9.03
CA ILE A 336 10.08 13.45 8.07
C ILE A 336 9.26 12.66 7.04
N GLY A 337 9.65 12.75 5.78
CA GLY A 337 8.98 12.04 4.69
C GLY A 337 7.53 12.48 4.49
N GLY A 338 6.62 11.52 4.43
CA GLY A 338 5.17 11.74 4.25
C GLY A 338 4.40 11.92 5.56
N LEU A 339 5.02 11.76 6.73
CA LEU A 339 4.34 11.87 8.03
C LEU A 339 3.67 13.25 8.25
N PRO A 340 4.30 14.40 7.88
CA PRO A 340 3.66 15.70 7.99
C PRO A 340 2.46 15.91 7.05
N GLU A 341 2.31 15.07 6.05
CA GLU A 341 1.13 15.11 5.17
C GLU A 341 -0.08 14.43 5.82
N VAL A 342 0.17 13.46 6.70
CA VAL A 342 -0.87 12.74 7.42
C VAL A 342 -1.45 13.58 8.55
N VAL A 343 -0.59 14.21 9.36
CA VAL A 343 -0.97 14.94 10.57
C VAL A 343 -1.10 16.43 10.29
N ALA A 344 -2.16 17.05 10.78
CA ALA A 344 -2.25 18.50 10.89
C ALA A 344 -1.82 18.88 12.31
N ASP A 345 -0.62 19.46 12.43
CA ASP A 345 -0.01 19.79 13.72
C ASP A 345 -0.89 20.68 14.58
N GLY A 346 -1.02 20.35 15.86
CA GLY A 346 -1.85 21.06 16.82
C GLY A 346 -3.37 20.98 16.57
N LYS A 347 -3.83 20.09 15.64
CA LYS A 347 -5.25 19.91 15.31
C LYS A 347 -5.68 18.44 15.29
N THR A 348 -4.92 17.59 14.63
CA THR A 348 -5.23 16.15 14.49
C THR A 348 -4.19 15.27 15.16
N GLY A 349 -3.16 15.87 15.75
CA GLY A 349 -2.02 15.23 16.37
C GLY A 349 -0.86 16.22 16.49
N TRP A 350 0.36 15.71 16.63
CA TRP A 350 1.55 16.51 16.84
C TRP A 350 2.67 16.12 15.89
N ILE A 351 3.42 17.11 15.43
CA ILE A 351 4.60 16.93 14.60
C ILE A 351 5.81 17.48 15.37
N VAL A 352 6.86 16.66 15.50
CA VAL A 352 8.09 17.04 16.19
C VAL A 352 9.30 16.84 15.27
N PRO A 353 10.38 17.62 15.44
CA PRO A 353 11.63 17.39 14.70
C PRO A 353 12.16 15.97 14.94
N PRO A 354 12.74 15.30 13.92
CA PRO A 354 13.47 14.05 14.09
C PRO A 354 14.84 14.31 14.73
N GLY A 355 15.50 13.25 15.22
CA GLY A 355 16.93 13.26 15.60
C GLY A 355 17.21 13.17 17.09
N GLY A 356 16.24 13.40 17.97
CA GLY A 356 16.48 13.29 19.42
C GLY A 356 15.22 13.02 20.23
N PRO A 357 15.38 12.66 21.52
CA PRO A 357 14.27 12.41 22.43
C PRO A 357 13.60 13.68 22.96
N GLU A 358 14.30 14.81 23.00
CA GLU A 358 13.85 16.03 23.68
C GLU A 358 12.55 16.60 23.10
N PRO A 359 12.37 16.76 21.77
CA PRO A 359 11.13 17.25 21.21
C PRO A 359 9.93 16.34 21.51
N ILE A 360 10.17 15.02 21.52
CA ILE A 360 9.16 14.04 21.88
C ILE A 360 8.79 14.16 23.35
N ALA A 361 9.79 14.24 24.25
CA ALA A 361 9.58 14.38 25.67
C ALA A 361 8.76 15.64 26.01
N ALA A 362 9.05 16.77 25.37
CA ALA A 362 8.31 18.01 25.58
C ALA A 362 6.81 17.88 25.24
N VAL A 363 6.49 17.21 24.12
CA VAL A 363 5.09 16.94 23.75
C VAL A 363 4.47 15.93 24.71
N LEU A 364 5.17 14.85 25.08
CA LEU A 364 4.67 13.84 26.04
C LEU A 364 4.32 14.47 27.38
N ALA A 365 5.19 15.38 27.90
CA ALA A 365 4.93 16.09 29.14
C ALA A 365 3.61 16.88 29.04
N ARG A 366 3.45 17.67 27.99
CA ARG A 366 2.26 18.49 27.77
C ARG A 366 0.98 17.67 27.65
N ILE A 367 0.96 16.64 26.81
CA ILE A 367 -0.27 15.86 26.59
C ILE A 367 -0.69 15.03 27.80
N ALA A 368 0.27 14.59 28.64
CA ALA A 368 -0.01 13.86 29.87
C ALA A 368 -0.50 14.77 31.02
N THR A 369 -0.10 16.05 31.05
CA THR A 369 -0.44 16.97 32.12
C THR A 369 -1.56 17.95 31.76
N GLU A 370 -1.80 18.19 30.49
CA GLU A 370 -2.75 19.17 29.97
C GLU A 370 -3.79 18.54 29.02
N PRO A 371 -4.59 17.56 29.46
CA PRO A 371 -5.53 16.82 28.58
C PRO A 371 -6.54 17.76 27.90
N ALA A 372 -6.92 18.86 28.54
CA ALA A 372 -7.83 19.84 27.95
C ALA A 372 -7.28 20.52 26.70
N SER A 373 -5.94 20.62 26.55
CA SER A 373 -5.27 21.32 25.46
C SER A 373 -5.44 20.61 24.09
N TRP A 374 -5.83 19.34 24.08
CA TRP A 374 -6.00 18.55 22.87
C TRP A 374 -7.36 17.83 22.77
N ARG A 375 -8.33 18.34 23.55
CA ARG A 375 -9.72 17.88 23.42
C ARG A 375 -10.21 18.04 21.99
N GLY A 376 -10.86 16.99 21.46
CA GLY A 376 -11.40 16.98 20.11
C GLY A 376 -10.38 16.62 18.99
N PHE A 377 -9.09 16.42 19.31
CA PHE A 377 -8.10 15.99 18.28
C PHE A 377 -8.48 14.63 17.67
N GLY A 378 -9.01 13.71 18.47
CA GLY A 378 -9.46 12.40 17.97
C GLY A 378 -10.55 12.53 16.90
N ARG A 379 -11.55 13.39 17.14
CA ARG A 379 -12.59 13.68 16.14
C ARG A 379 -12.01 14.32 14.88
N ALA A 380 -11.19 15.34 15.03
CA ALA A 380 -10.55 16.01 13.91
C ALA A 380 -9.63 15.06 13.11
N ALA A 381 -8.94 14.14 13.80
CA ALA A 381 -8.15 13.08 13.16
C ALA A 381 -9.02 12.15 12.32
N ARG A 382 -10.16 11.71 12.84
CA ARG A 382 -11.12 10.88 12.12
C ARG A 382 -11.68 11.60 10.88
N GLU A 383 -12.11 12.83 11.00
CA GLU A 383 -12.61 13.65 9.87
C GLU A 383 -11.55 13.79 8.76
N ARG A 384 -10.27 14.02 9.14
CA ARG A 384 -9.17 14.10 8.19
C ARG A 384 -8.90 12.76 7.52
N TYR A 385 -8.95 11.64 8.26
CA TYR A 385 -8.85 10.30 7.70
C TYR A 385 -9.96 10.06 6.66
N GLU A 386 -11.21 10.35 6.99
CA GLU A 386 -12.35 10.15 6.08
C GLU A 386 -12.20 10.94 4.78
N THR A 387 -11.71 12.18 4.89
CA THR A 387 -11.52 13.07 3.74
C THR A 387 -10.38 12.67 2.83
N LEU A 388 -9.24 12.23 3.38
CA LEU A 388 -7.98 12.10 2.62
C LEU A 388 -7.47 10.67 2.49
N PHE A 389 -7.77 9.79 3.45
CA PHE A 389 -7.08 8.51 3.61
C PHE A 389 -8.05 7.32 3.69
N SER A 390 -9.34 7.55 3.53
CA SER A 390 -10.33 6.47 3.42
C SER A 390 -10.18 5.70 2.10
N GLU A 391 -10.67 4.48 2.07
CA GLU A 391 -10.71 3.68 0.84
C GLU A 391 -11.44 4.40 -0.30
N ALA A 392 -12.53 5.10 0.03
CA ALA A 392 -13.30 5.85 -0.96
C ALA A 392 -12.48 6.98 -1.60
N SER A 393 -11.74 7.75 -0.77
CA SER A 393 -10.88 8.84 -1.24
C SER A 393 -9.75 8.33 -2.15
N ALA A 394 -9.10 7.22 -1.78
CA ALA A 394 -8.06 6.60 -2.61
C ALA A 394 -8.64 6.01 -3.90
N ALA A 395 -9.81 5.39 -3.83
CA ALA A 395 -10.48 4.76 -4.97
C ALA A 395 -10.75 5.76 -6.08
N GLU A 396 -11.21 6.97 -5.75
CA GLU A 396 -11.43 8.05 -6.73
C GLU A 396 -10.13 8.42 -7.48
N GLY A 397 -9.04 8.57 -6.73
CA GLY A 397 -7.74 8.91 -7.31
C GLY A 397 -7.15 7.82 -8.22
N ILE A 398 -7.24 6.57 -7.78
CA ILE A 398 -6.77 5.40 -8.57
C ILE A 398 -7.62 5.22 -9.83
N ASP A 399 -8.95 5.26 -9.71
CA ASP A 399 -9.87 5.11 -10.85
C ASP A 399 -9.66 6.23 -11.89
N ALA A 400 -9.48 7.48 -11.45
CA ALA A 400 -9.19 8.58 -12.35
C ALA A 400 -7.89 8.35 -13.16
N MET A 401 -6.83 7.80 -12.54
CA MET A 401 -5.59 7.46 -13.24
C MET A 401 -5.77 6.28 -14.19
N VAL A 402 -6.49 5.23 -13.77
CA VAL A 402 -6.81 4.06 -14.61
C VAL A 402 -7.59 4.50 -15.85
N ARG A 403 -8.66 5.27 -15.70
CA ARG A 403 -9.47 5.79 -16.83
C ARG A 403 -8.65 6.68 -17.75
N ALA A 404 -7.80 7.55 -17.22
CA ALA A 404 -6.94 8.41 -18.02
C ALA A 404 -5.96 7.58 -18.86
N THR A 405 -5.37 6.54 -18.28
CA THR A 405 -4.45 5.63 -18.97
C THR A 405 -5.17 4.81 -20.05
N LEU A 406 -6.34 4.25 -19.74
CA LEU A 406 -7.14 3.50 -20.71
C LEU A 406 -7.58 4.36 -21.91
N ARG A 407 -7.94 5.63 -21.67
CA ARG A 407 -8.26 6.57 -22.77
C ARG A 407 -7.06 6.82 -23.67
N ARG A 408 -5.86 7.03 -23.11
CA ARG A 408 -4.62 7.22 -23.88
C ARG A 408 -4.24 5.99 -24.67
N ALA A 409 -4.33 4.80 -24.07
CA ALA A 409 -4.02 3.54 -24.75
C ALA A 409 -4.89 3.29 -25.99
N ARG A 410 -6.09 3.86 -26.03
CA ARG A 410 -7.07 3.75 -27.14
C ARG A 410 -7.00 4.90 -28.13
N SER A 411 -6.15 5.92 -27.90
CA SER A 411 -6.03 7.05 -28.82
C SER A 411 -5.32 6.64 -30.12
N PRO A 412 -5.71 7.20 -31.30
CA PRO A 412 -5.08 6.89 -32.59
C PRO A 412 -3.56 7.14 -32.64
N GLU A 413 -3.08 8.17 -31.91
CA GLU A 413 -1.65 8.50 -31.84
C GLU A 413 -0.82 7.40 -31.18
N THR A 414 -1.38 6.75 -30.15
CA THR A 414 -0.72 5.64 -29.45
C THR A 414 -0.71 4.36 -30.31
N ALA A 415 -1.75 4.16 -31.10
CA ALA A 415 -1.83 3.03 -32.05
C ALA A 415 -0.75 3.17 -33.14
N VAL A 416 -0.55 4.37 -33.72
CA VAL A 416 0.48 4.64 -34.74
C VAL A 416 1.90 4.50 -34.19
N ALA A 417 2.14 4.91 -32.93
CA ALA A 417 3.44 4.72 -32.27
C ALA A 417 3.76 3.24 -32.03
N ALA A 418 2.77 2.43 -31.64
CA ALA A 418 2.92 1.01 -31.45
C ALA A 418 3.19 0.24 -32.76
N GLU A 419 2.56 0.66 -33.87
CA GLU A 419 2.82 0.08 -35.20
C GLU A 419 4.23 0.43 -35.73
N ARG A 420 4.73 1.64 -35.46
CA ARG A 420 6.11 2.04 -35.85
C ARG A 420 7.18 1.22 -35.12
N THR A 421 6.95 0.88 -33.84
CA THR A 421 7.88 0.03 -33.05
C THR A 421 7.75 -1.46 -33.37
N ALA A 422 6.66 -1.90 -34.01
CA ALA A 422 6.42 -3.30 -34.38
C ALA A 422 6.94 -3.66 -35.80
N ARG A 423 7.33 -2.68 -36.63
CA ARG A 423 7.93 -2.97 -37.95
C ARG A 423 9.42 -3.26 -37.76
N PRO A 424 9.93 -4.46 -38.10
CA PRO A 424 11.36 -4.71 -38.19
C PRO A 424 11.94 -3.74 -39.22
N ALA A 425 13.12 -3.18 -38.93
CA ALA A 425 13.89 -2.42 -39.90
C ALA A 425 14.15 -3.31 -41.09
N ALA A 426 13.67 -2.91 -42.26
CA ALA A 426 13.87 -3.57 -43.54
C ALA A 426 15.33 -3.46 -44.00
#